data_f952b37fe77dd44710ee4a843da9790d
#
_entry.id   f952b37fe77dd44710ee4a843da9790d
#
_cell.length_a   1.000
_cell.length_b   1.000
_cell.length_c   1.000
_cell.angle_alpha   90.00
_cell.angle_beta   90.00
_cell.angle_gamma   90.00
#
_symmetry.space_group_name_H-M   'P 1'
#
loop_
_entity.id
_entity.type
_entity.pdbx_description
1 polymer ?
#
loop_
_entity_poly.entity_id
_entity_poly.type
_entity_poly.pdbx_seq_one_letter_code
_entity_poly.pdbx_strand_id
1 'polypeptide(L)'
;MEAQTKKYVTYGMEHVHCGGSCSSQKYYYTFDKRDGHQIQEIISHDNFVRFLGDHPEYATIQADAWSGTPGWKFYPDDEITEYYFGLLDDHFSLVIKGIGNHYLIVDIPYNKISSYLSPEVQELVK
;
A
#
# COMPACT_ATOMS: atom_id res chain seq x y z
N MET A 1 12.67 -10.06 2.53
CA MET A 1 11.33 -10.51 2.94
C MET A 1 10.78 -9.53 3.95
N GLU A 2 9.63 -8.93 3.65
CA GLU A 2 9.02 -7.93 4.53
C GLU A 2 8.08 -8.57 5.56
N ALA A 3 7.41 -9.66 5.18
CA ALA A 3 6.45 -10.34 6.04
C ALA A 3 6.33 -11.80 5.66
N GLN A 4 6.07 -12.62 6.64
CA GLN A 4 5.82 -14.04 6.42
C GLN A 4 4.87 -14.56 7.49
N THR A 5 3.76 -15.15 7.05
CA THR A 5 2.83 -15.87 7.93
C THR A 5 2.80 -17.34 7.50
N LYS A 6 1.93 -18.14 8.15
CA LYS A 6 1.73 -19.54 7.72
C LYS A 6 1.03 -19.62 6.37
N LYS A 7 0.37 -18.55 5.91
CA LYS A 7 -0.49 -18.56 4.73
C LYS A 7 0.10 -17.82 3.54
N TYR A 8 0.93 -16.80 3.77
CA TYR A 8 1.51 -15.99 2.69
C TYR A 8 2.88 -15.45 3.06
N VAL A 9 3.60 -14.99 2.04
CA VAL A 9 4.88 -14.30 2.18
C VAL A 9 4.85 -13.05 1.31
N THR A 10 5.37 -11.95 1.84
CA THR A 10 5.46 -10.67 1.13
C THR A 10 6.91 -10.23 1.05
N TYR A 11 7.36 -9.93 -0.17
CA TYR A 11 8.68 -9.37 -0.44
C TYR A 11 8.54 -7.90 -0.76
N GLY A 12 9.43 -7.08 -0.17
CA GLY A 12 9.53 -5.67 -0.50
C GLY A 12 10.68 -5.44 -1.47
N MET A 13 10.49 -4.52 -2.40
CA MET A 13 11.53 -4.11 -3.33
C MET A 13 11.56 -2.59 -3.39
N GLU A 14 12.74 -2.01 -3.22
CA GLU A 14 12.92 -0.57 -3.30
C GLU A 14 13.83 -0.24 -4.47
N HIS A 15 13.39 0.67 -5.32
CA HIS A 15 14.15 1.16 -6.46
C HIS A 15 14.58 2.60 -6.19
N VAL A 16 15.87 2.88 -6.41
CA VAL A 16 16.42 4.23 -6.30
C VAL A 16 16.99 4.62 -7.65
N HIS A 17 16.51 5.73 -8.19
CA HIS A 17 16.98 6.29 -9.46
C HIS A 17 17.60 7.65 -9.21
N CYS A 18 18.82 7.85 -9.70
CA CYS A 18 19.52 9.13 -9.59
C CYS A 18 19.93 9.61 -10.98
N GLY A 19 19.36 10.76 -11.40
CA GLY A 19 19.69 11.39 -12.66
C GLY A 19 19.58 12.90 -12.49
N GLY A 20 20.52 13.50 -11.75
CA GLY A 20 20.44 14.89 -11.32
C GLY A 20 19.85 15.02 -9.93
N SER A 21 18.77 14.32 -9.62
CA SER A 21 18.24 14.14 -8.28
C SER A 21 17.90 12.66 -8.09
N CYS A 22 17.86 12.20 -6.83
CA CYS A 22 17.52 10.82 -6.52
C CYS A 22 16.03 10.70 -6.19
N SER A 23 15.38 9.67 -6.75
CA SER A 23 14.01 9.32 -6.43
C SER A 23 13.94 7.87 -5.97
N SER A 24 12.99 7.54 -5.11
CA SER A 24 12.81 6.19 -4.61
C SER A 24 11.36 5.75 -4.77
N GLN A 25 11.18 4.45 -5.03
CA GLN A 25 9.88 3.80 -5.15
C GLN A 25 9.93 2.49 -4.39
N LYS A 26 8.82 2.10 -3.77
CA LYS A 26 8.73 0.85 -3.03
C LYS A 26 7.57 0.03 -3.55
N TYR A 27 7.82 -1.26 -3.80
CA TYR A 27 6.83 -2.22 -4.30
C TYR A 27 6.77 -3.41 -3.36
N TYR A 28 5.58 -4.02 -3.26
CA TYR A 28 5.39 -5.26 -2.53
C TYR A 28 4.88 -6.35 -3.46
N TYR A 29 5.36 -7.57 -3.23
CA TYR A 29 4.91 -8.76 -3.96
C TYR A 29 4.49 -9.80 -2.92
N THR A 30 3.24 -10.24 -2.98
CA THR A 30 2.70 -11.21 -2.04
C THR A 30 2.40 -12.51 -2.75
N PHE A 31 2.82 -13.62 -2.16
CA PHE A 31 2.65 -14.97 -2.70
C PHE A 31 1.85 -15.80 -1.71
N ASP A 32 0.87 -16.56 -2.25
CA ASP A 32 0.10 -17.53 -1.48
C ASP A 32 0.97 -18.77 -1.26
N LYS A 33 1.17 -19.17 -0.01
CA LYS A 33 2.02 -20.31 0.32
C LYS A 33 1.39 -21.66 -0.01
N ARG A 34 0.09 -21.73 -0.26
CA ARG A 34 -0.60 -22.97 -0.57
C ARG A 34 -0.12 -23.56 -1.90
N ASP A 35 0.14 -22.72 -2.89
CA ASP A 35 0.54 -23.15 -4.23
C ASP A 35 1.66 -22.31 -4.84
N GLY A 36 2.12 -21.28 -4.14
CA GLY A 36 3.22 -20.44 -4.59
C GLY A 36 2.85 -19.36 -5.60
N HIS A 37 1.56 -19.19 -5.93
CA HIS A 37 1.20 -18.19 -6.92
C HIS A 37 1.24 -16.77 -6.33
N GLN A 38 1.55 -15.80 -7.18
CA GLN A 38 1.54 -14.40 -6.80
C GLN A 38 0.10 -13.87 -6.76
N ILE A 39 -0.21 -13.14 -5.68
CA ILE A 39 -1.51 -12.48 -5.56
C ILE A 39 -1.47 -11.22 -6.43
N GLN A 40 -2.26 -11.20 -7.51
CA GLN A 40 -2.30 -10.08 -8.45
C GLN A 40 -3.23 -8.97 -8.00
N GLU A 41 -4.37 -9.32 -7.43
CA GLU A 41 -5.35 -8.33 -6.98
C GLU A 41 -5.62 -8.51 -5.50
N ILE A 42 -5.02 -7.63 -4.70
CA ILE A 42 -5.20 -7.63 -3.23
C ILE A 42 -6.53 -6.99 -2.87
N ILE A 43 -6.88 -5.91 -3.55
CA ILE A 43 -8.14 -5.18 -3.36
C ILE A 43 -8.55 -4.60 -4.71
N SER A 44 -9.85 -4.68 -5.04
CA SER A 44 -10.32 -4.05 -6.28
C SER A 44 -10.30 -2.53 -6.15
N HIS A 45 -10.17 -1.84 -7.27
CA HIS A 45 -10.17 -0.38 -7.29
C HIS A 45 -11.45 0.19 -6.66
N ASP A 46 -12.60 -0.37 -7.01
CA ASP A 46 -13.89 0.09 -6.48
C ASP A 46 -13.97 -0.08 -4.96
N ASN A 47 -13.48 -1.21 -4.45
CA ASN A 47 -13.47 -1.45 -3.00
C ASN A 47 -12.49 -0.54 -2.29
N PHE A 48 -11.35 -0.23 -2.90
CA PHE A 48 -10.39 0.69 -2.33
C PHE A 48 -10.95 2.11 -2.24
N VAL A 49 -11.62 2.58 -3.29
CA VAL A 49 -12.29 3.88 -3.29
C VAL A 49 -13.36 3.92 -2.19
N ARG A 50 -14.15 2.86 -2.06
CA ARG A 50 -15.18 2.78 -1.02
C ARG A 50 -14.56 2.78 0.38
N PHE A 51 -13.46 2.05 0.58
CA PHE A 51 -12.76 2.05 1.86
C PHE A 51 -12.30 3.46 2.25
N LEU A 52 -11.67 4.19 1.33
CA LEU A 52 -11.22 5.55 1.61
C LEU A 52 -12.38 6.52 1.85
N GLY A 53 -13.52 6.28 1.21
CA GLY A 53 -14.73 7.07 1.48
C GLY A 53 -15.29 6.83 2.87
N ASP A 54 -15.22 5.58 3.35
CA ASP A 54 -15.68 5.20 4.69
C ASP A 54 -14.67 5.56 5.79
N HIS A 55 -13.38 5.64 5.43
CA HIS A 55 -12.29 5.93 6.36
C HIS A 55 -11.39 7.04 5.81
N PRO A 56 -11.90 8.29 5.75
CA PRO A 56 -11.16 9.38 5.09
C PRO A 56 -9.85 9.75 5.78
N GLU A 57 -9.63 9.35 7.02
CA GLU A 57 -8.38 9.59 7.73
C GLU A 57 -7.17 8.95 7.03
N TYR A 58 -7.38 7.87 6.27
CA TYR A 58 -6.30 7.21 5.53
C TYR A 58 -6.01 7.87 4.19
N ALA A 59 -6.90 8.75 3.74
CA ALA A 59 -6.70 9.51 2.50
C ALA A 59 -6.11 10.90 2.75
N THR A 60 -5.96 11.30 4.01
CA THR A 60 -5.45 12.62 4.36
C THR A 60 -3.99 12.52 4.79
N ILE A 61 -3.09 13.13 4.01
CA ILE A 61 -1.67 13.14 4.29
C ILE A 61 -1.34 14.41 5.05
N GLN A 62 -0.78 14.25 6.24
CA GLN A 62 -0.45 15.39 7.11
C GLN A 62 0.78 16.12 6.60
N ALA A 63 0.82 17.43 6.86
CA ALA A 63 2.00 18.21 6.58
C ALA A 63 3.17 17.75 7.45
N ASP A 64 4.36 17.68 6.88
CA ASP A 64 5.57 17.32 7.59
C ASP A 64 6.57 18.46 7.50
N ALA A 65 6.76 19.17 8.61
CA ALA A 65 7.65 20.33 8.66
C ALA A 65 9.12 19.93 8.46
N TRP A 66 9.49 18.71 8.84
CA TRP A 66 10.87 18.24 8.72
C TRP A 66 11.28 17.96 7.27
N SER A 67 10.37 17.36 6.51
CA SER A 67 10.63 17.04 5.10
C SER A 67 10.20 18.16 4.16
N GLY A 68 9.51 19.19 4.68
CA GLY A 68 8.96 20.25 3.86
C GLY A 68 7.75 19.82 3.03
N THR A 69 7.16 18.69 3.34
CA THR A 69 6.00 18.16 2.61
C THR A 69 4.73 18.85 3.09
N PRO A 70 3.96 19.53 2.22
CA PRO A 70 2.67 20.09 2.60
C PRO A 70 1.63 18.98 2.79
N GLY A 71 0.61 19.23 3.62
CA GLY A 71 -0.51 18.32 3.75
C GLY A 71 -1.31 18.27 2.45
N TRP A 72 -1.85 17.10 2.10
CA TRP A 72 -2.65 16.93 0.90
C TRP A 72 -3.61 15.75 1.07
N LYS A 73 -4.62 15.71 0.22
CA LYS A 73 -5.59 14.62 0.21
C LYS A 73 -5.29 13.68 -0.96
N PHE A 74 -5.24 12.39 -0.67
CA PHE A 74 -5.00 11.36 -1.66
C PHE A 74 -6.32 10.99 -2.35
N TYR A 75 -6.30 11.01 -3.69
CA TYR A 75 -7.43 10.60 -4.50
C TYR A 75 -7.00 9.41 -5.37
N PRO A 76 -7.54 8.21 -5.15
CA PRO A 76 -7.12 7.03 -5.91
C PRO A 76 -7.51 7.07 -7.38
N ASP A 77 -8.46 7.93 -7.76
CA ASP A 77 -8.86 8.10 -9.16
C ASP A 77 -8.00 9.12 -9.90
N ASP A 78 -7.04 9.76 -9.22
CA ASP A 78 -6.15 10.73 -9.84
C ASP A 78 -5.11 10.00 -10.68
N GLU A 79 -5.07 10.27 -11.99
CA GLU A 79 -4.16 9.60 -12.93
C GLU A 79 -2.68 9.87 -12.65
N ILE A 80 -2.36 10.96 -11.96
CA ILE A 80 -0.97 11.31 -11.66
C ILE A 80 -0.50 10.76 -10.32
N THR A 81 -1.38 10.16 -9.53
CA THR A 81 -1.02 9.59 -8.24
C THR A 81 -0.85 8.08 -8.39
N GLU A 82 0.38 7.59 -8.16
CA GLU A 82 0.67 6.17 -8.17
C GLU A 82 0.61 5.62 -6.75
N TYR A 83 0.08 4.40 -6.59
CA TYR A 83 0.00 3.75 -5.31
C TYR A 83 0.10 2.23 -5.46
N TYR A 84 0.58 1.57 -4.40
CA TYR A 84 0.80 0.12 -4.37
C TYR A 84 0.36 -0.43 -3.02
N PHE A 85 0.09 -1.74 -2.96
CA PHE A 85 -0.37 -2.40 -1.75
C PHE A 85 0.59 -3.50 -1.31
N GLY A 86 0.64 -3.74 0.01
CA GLY A 86 1.38 -4.86 0.58
C GLY A 86 0.65 -5.48 1.76
N LEU A 87 0.73 -6.80 1.88
CA LEU A 87 0.21 -7.53 3.04
C LEU A 87 1.37 -7.78 4.00
N LEU A 88 1.37 -7.11 5.13
CA LEU A 88 2.36 -7.32 6.18
C LEU A 88 1.77 -8.20 7.29
N ASP A 89 2.58 -8.56 8.29
CA ASP A 89 2.18 -9.54 9.31
C ASP A 89 0.92 -9.14 10.07
N ASP A 90 0.83 -7.87 10.45
CA ASP A 90 -0.21 -7.37 11.34
C ASP A 90 -0.99 -6.20 10.77
N HIS A 91 -0.68 -5.77 9.54
CA HIS A 91 -1.37 -4.63 8.92
C HIS A 91 -1.24 -4.69 7.40
N PHE A 92 -2.14 -3.95 6.76
CA PHE A 92 -2.11 -3.68 5.32
C PHE A 92 -1.29 -2.41 5.10
N SER A 93 -0.43 -2.42 4.09
CA SER A 93 0.41 -1.27 3.78
C SER A 93 -0.01 -0.65 2.47
N LEU A 94 -0.29 0.65 2.50
CA LEU A 94 -0.54 1.46 1.31
C LEU A 94 0.68 2.31 1.05
N VAL A 95 1.33 2.11 -0.10
CA VAL A 95 2.47 2.93 -0.52
C VAL A 95 1.98 3.92 -1.54
N ILE A 96 2.15 5.20 -1.27
CA ILE A 96 1.75 6.29 -2.16
C ILE A 96 3.02 6.99 -2.64
N LYS A 97 3.18 7.12 -3.97
CA LYS A 97 4.26 7.91 -4.52
C LYS A 97 3.99 9.37 -4.17
N GLY A 98 4.81 9.90 -3.29
CA GLY A 98 4.59 11.22 -2.72
C GLY A 98 4.98 12.35 -3.65
N ILE A 99 4.81 13.57 -3.15
CA ILE A 99 5.26 14.77 -3.82
C ILE A 99 6.78 14.80 -3.81
N GLY A 100 7.39 15.08 -4.96
CA GLY A 100 8.84 15.07 -5.10
C GLY A 100 9.36 13.66 -5.39
N ASN A 101 10.47 13.28 -4.76
CA ASN A 101 11.21 12.05 -5.07
C ASN A 101 11.06 10.96 -4.00
N HIS A 102 10.02 11.06 -3.16
CA HIS A 102 9.84 10.14 -2.03
C HIS A 102 8.47 9.47 -2.11
N TYR A 103 8.37 8.34 -1.43
CA TYR A 103 7.10 7.65 -1.23
C TYR A 103 6.66 7.78 0.24
N LEU A 104 5.36 7.60 0.47
CA LEU A 104 4.76 7.60 1.80
C LEU A 104 4.15 6.23 2.06
N ILE A 105 4.27 5.73 3.27
CA ILE A 105 3.68 4.46 3.68
C ILE A 105 2.59 4.74 4.70
N VAL A 106 1.38 4.24 4.42
CA VAL A 106 0.24 4.35 5.32
C VAL A 106 -0.09 2.95 5.81
N ASP A 107 -0.01 2.75 7.12
CA ASP A 107 -0.32 1.46 7.75
C ASP A 107 -1.81 1.42 8.11
N ILE A 108 -2.51 0.38 7.65
CA ILE A 108 -3.94 0.22 7.86
C ILE A 108 -4.16 -1.10 8.59
N PRO A 109 -4.73 -1.09 9.81
CA PRO A 109 -5.00 -2.34 10.53
C PRO A 109 -5.96 -3.23 9.75
N TYR A 110 -5.72 -4.55 9.76
CA TYR A 110 -6.57 -5.48 9.04
C TYR A 110 -8.03 -5.43 9.48
N ASN A 111 -8.29 -5.16 10.75
CA ASN A 111 -9.67 -5.07 11.25
C ASN A 111 -10.46 -3.90 10.63
N LYS A 112 -9.79 -2.96 10.00
CA LYS A 112 -10.43 -1.83 9.31
C LYS A 112 -10.66 -2.11 7.83
N ILE A 113 -9.75 -2.85 7.17
CA ILE A 113 -9.78 -3.00 5.72
C ILE A 113 -10.14 -4.41 5.25
N SER A 114 -10.11 -5.42 6.13
CA SER A 114 -10.24 -6.82 5.70
C SER A 114 -11.52 -7.10 4.89
N SER A 115 -12.65 -6.47 5.23
CA SER A 115 -13.91 -6.68 4.52
C SER A 115 -13.92 -6.12 3.10
N TYR A 116 -12.95 -5.26 2.76
CA TYR A 116 -12.82 -4.65 1.44
C TYR A 116 -11.86 -5.41 0.53
N LEU A 117 -11.06 -6.31 1.08
CA LEU A 117 -10.05 -7.06 0.33
C LEU A 117 -10.71 -8.10 -0.56
N SER A 118 -9.97 -8.58 -1.58
CA SER A 118 -10.47 -9.65 -2.43
C SER A 118 -10.74 -10.91 -1.61
N PRO A 119 -11.68 -11.80 -2.03
CA PRO A 119 -12.02 -12.99 -1.24
C PRO A 119 -10.81 -13.88 -0.92
N GLU A 120 -9.89 -14.05 -1.87
CA GLU A 120 -8.68 -14.84 -1.65
C GLU A 120 -7.83 -14.24 -0.53
N VAL A 121 -7.67 -12.92 -0.53
CA VAL A 121 -6.85 -12.23 0.47
C VAL A 121 -7.54 -12.25 1.83
N GLN A 122 -8.86 -12.14 1.89
CA GLN A 122 -9.58 -12.23 3.16
C GLN A 122 -9.29 -13.55 3.87
N GLU A 123 -9.17 -14.64 3.12
CA GLU A 123 -8.80 -15.95 3.70
C GLU A 123 -7.38 -15.97 4.25
N LEU A 124 -6.47 -15.23 3.61
CA LEU A 124 -5.07 -15.21 4.00
C LEU A 124 -4.81 -14.38 5.27
N VAL A 125 -5.61 -13.36 5.52
CA VAL A 125 -5.38 -12.43 6.65
C VAL A 125 -6.27 -12.71 7.86
N LYS A 126 -7.05 -13.76 7.81
CA LYS A 126 -7.87 -14.20 8.95
C LYS A 126 -7.00 -14.73 10.09
#